data_3446842ca17b220bdeb453b3f88d595f
#
_entry.id   3446842ca17b220bdeb453b3f88d595f
#
_cell.length_a   1.000
_cell.length_b   1.000
_cell.length_c   1.000
_cell.angle_alpha   90.00
_cell.angle_beta   90.00
_cell.angle_gamma   90.00
#
_symmetry.space_group_name_H-M   'P 1'
#
loop_
_entity.id
_entity.type
_entity.pdbx_description
1 polymer ?
#
loop_
_entity_poly.entity_id
_entity_poly.type
_entity_poly.pdbx_seq_one_letter_code
_entity_poly.pdbx_strand_id
1 'polypeptide(L)'
;MENAHYISSEVLTLETLQEIISQHKSLSLSEEARINIQKCREYLDKKMVNNDKPIYGINTGFGSLCNVKISNEDLSQLQENLVKSHACGTGDEVPAEIVKIMLLLKIQSLSYGHSGVQLITVERLIDFYNNDILPVIYTQGSLGASGDLAPLAHLSLPLLGEGEVNFEGKKVHASEVLKKFDWQPIVLQSKEGLALLNGTQFMSSYGSYILLKAMKYSYFADVISAISLEGFDGRIEPFDELIHFVRPHKGQIMTAKRMKELLDGSQIIAQQKEHVQDPYSFRCIPQVHGASKDTIDYVKKIFKTEINSVTDNPNIFVGEDVIISGGNFHGQPLALALDFLAIALSELGSISERRTYQLISGLRGLPVFLVDNPGLNSGLMIPQYTAASIASQNKQLATPASIDSIVSSNGQEDHVSMGANAATKCLKVMENVERILAIELMNASQAIHFREPLKSSEFIESFLKSYREEVSLVKEDRILHYDIENSVAFLNSFMVELED
;
A
#
# COMPACT_ATOMS: atom_id res chain seq x y z
N MET A 1 27.32 4.01 -10.22
CA MET A 1 26.28 3.86 -11.26
C MET A 1 25.62 2.47 -11.27
N GLU A 2 26.07 1.53 -10.44
CA GLU A 2 25.50 0.16 -10.40
C GLU A 2 24.16 0.01 -9.65
N ASN A 3 23.66 1.05 -8.98
CA ASN A 3 22.43 0.99 -8.19
C ASN A 3 21.40 2.08 -8.57
N ALA A 4 21.24 2.36 -9.89
CA ALA A 4 20.28 3.35 -10.38
C ALA A 4 19.13 2.68 -11.13
N HIS A 5 17.90 3.14 -10.90
CA HIS A 5 16.74 2.84 -11.74
C HIS A 5 16.53 3.97 -12.75
N TYR A 6 16.40 3.61 -14.02
CA TYR A 6 16.15 4.56 -15.10
C TYR A 6 14.64 4.66 -15.38
N ILE A 7 14.08 5.81 -15.10
CA ILE A 7 12.68 6.15 -15.42
C ILE A 7 12.53 6.19 -16.95
N SER A 8 11.64 5.38 -17.49
CA SER A 8 11.43 5.20 -18.93
C SER A 8 9.95 4.89 -19.24
N SER A 9 9.65 4.61 -20.52
CA SER A 9 8.35 4.12 -20.96
C SER A 9 8.14 2.61 -20.69
N GLU A 10 9.14 1.89 -20.17
CA GLU A 10 8.99 0.50 -19.78
C GLU A 10 8.02 0.36 -18.61
N VAL A 11 7.28 -0.76 -18.60
CA VAL A 11 6.25 -1.01 -17.57
C VAL A 11 6.90 -1.18 -16.20
N LEU A 12 6.58 -0.27 -15.29
CA LEU A 12 6.92 -0.39 -13.88
C LEU A 12 6.02 -1.46 -13.24
N THR A 13 6.60 -2.53 -12.69
CA THR A 13 5.85 -3.55 -11.95
C THR A 13 5.91 -3.28 -10.44
N LEU A 14 5.05 -3.93 -9.65
CA LEU A 14 5.12 -3.82 -8.20
C LEU A 14 6.40 -4.44 -7.64
N GLU A 15 6.89 -5.50 -8.27
CA GLU A 15 8.16 -6.16 -7.93
C GLU A 15 9.35 -5.21 -8.17
N THR A 16 9.38 -4.53 -9.32
CA THR A 16 10.38 -3.49 -9.62
C THR A 16 10.29 -2.34 -8.63
N LEU A 17 9.07 -1.90 -8.28
CA LEU A 17 8.84 -0.86 -7.26
C LEU A 17 9.40 -1.30 -5.91
N GLN A 18 9.13 -2.53 -5.49
CA GLN A 18 9.66 -3.11 -4.25
C GLN A 18 11.19 -3.13 -4.25
N GLU A 19 11.79 -3.54 -5.37
CA GLU A 19 13.25 -3.57 -5.53
C GLU A 19 13.87 -2.16 -5.42
N ILE A 20 13.27 -1.17 -6.07
CA ILE A 20 13.72 0.23 -6.01
C ILE A 20 13.73 0.73 -4.56
N ILE A 21 12.65 0.48 -3.81
CA ILE A 21 12.50 0.96 -2.43
C ILE A 21 13.40 0.19 -1.47
N SER A 22 13.39 -1.17 -1.53
CA SER A 22 14.13 -2.02 -0.58
C SER A 22 15.65 -1.94 -0.76
N GLN A 23 16.12 -1.76 -2.00
CA GLN A 23 17.55 -1.61 -2.31
C GLN A 23 18.01 -0.15 -2.31
N HIS A 24 17.14 0.81 -1.96
CA HIS A 24 17.45 2.25 -1.98
C HIS A 24 18.07 2.71 -3.30
N LYS A 25 17.52 2.24 -4.44
CA LYS A 25 18.02 2.64 -5.74
C LYS A 25 17.83 4.13 -5.98
N SER A 26 18.84 4.79 -6.52
CA SER A 26 18.69 6.16 -7.02
C SER A 26 17.89 6.18 -8.33
N LEU A 27 17.23 7.30 -8.60
CA LEU A 27 16.48 7.50 -9.84
C LEU A 27 17.27 8.36 -10.83
N SER A 28 17.14 8.07 -12.11
CA SER A 28 17.62 8.88 -13.22
C SER A 28 16.62 8.83 -14.37
N LEU A 29 16.52 9.89 -15.16
CA LEU A 29 15.74 9.85 -16.39
C LEU A 29 16.52 9.11 -17.49
N SER A 30 15.83 8.25 -18.23
CA SER A 30 16.34 7.77 -19.51
C SER A 30 16.43 8.92 -20.51
N GLU A 31 17.24 8.77 -21.56
CA GLU A 31 17.34 9.77 -22.62
C GLU A 31 15.98 9.97 -23.34
N GLU A 32 15.24 8.89 -23.54
CA GLU A 32 13.89 8.93 -24.09
C GLU A 32 12.95 9.80 -23.23
N ALA A 33 12.92 9.59 -21.90
CA ALA A 33 12.10 10.36 -20.99
C ALA A 33 12.45 11.86 -21.02
N ARG A 34 13.75 12.19 -21.03
CA ARG A 34 14.22 13.58 -21.17
C ARG A 34 13.69 14.23 -22.45
N ILE A 35 13.86 13.54 -23.57
CA ILE A 35 13.39 14.02 -24.88
C ILE A 35 11.87 14.22 -24.89
N ASN A 36 11.11 13.30 -24.33
CA ASN A 36 9.64 13.37 -24.28
C ASN A 36 9.16 14.57 -23.46
N ILE A 37 9.74 14.79 -22.27
CA ILE A 37 9.45 15.95 -21.42
C ILE A 37 9.73 17.26 -22.17
N GLN A 38 10.93 17.40 -22.76
CA GLN A 38 11.36 18.61 -23.46
C GLN A 38 10.48 18.89 -24.69
N LYS A 39 10.22 17.90 -25.52
CA LYS A 39 9.34 18.04 -26.70
C LYS A 39 7.93 18.50 -26.32
N CYS A 40 7.38 17.93 -25.24
CA CYS A 40 6.05 18.30 -24.76
C CYS A 40 6.02 19.75 -24.24
N ARG A 41 7.03 20.17 -23.49
CA ARG A 41 7.16 21.56 -23.01
C ARG A 41 7.32 22.53 -24.16
N GLU A 42 8.25 22.29 -25.09
CA GLU A 42 8.46 23.15 -26.27
C GLU A 42 7.21 23.27 -27.14
N TYR A 43 6.48 22.18 -27.32
CA TYR A 43 5.23 22.20 -28.04
C TYR A 43 4.19 23.12 -27.37
N LEU A 44 4.04 23.00 -26.04
CA LEU A 44 3.12 23.84 -25.27
C LEU A 44 3.52 25.31 -25.37
N ASP A 45 4.80 25.64 -25.19
CA ASP A 45 5.28 27.02 -25.31
C ASP A 45 5.01 27.63 -26.67
N LYS A 46 5.26 26.91 -27.76
CA LYS A 46 4.95 27.35 -29.13
C LYS A 46 3.44 27.58 -29.34
N LYS A 47 2.59 26.70 -28.80
CA LYS A 47 1.13 26.85 -28.87
C LYS A 47 0.65 28.10 -28.13
N MET A 48 1.28 28.44 -27.00
CA MET A 48 0.88 29.59 -26.20
C MET A 48 1.24 30.93 -26.82
N VAL A 49 2.37 31.02 -27.53
CA VAL A 49 2.78 32.26 -28.22
C VAL A 49 1.74 32.72 -29.27
N ASN A 50 1.08 31.79 -29.94
CA ASN A 50 0.21 32.05 -31.09
C ASN A 50 -1.28 31.87 -30.82
N ASN A 51 -1.68 31.60 -29.57
CA ASN A 51 -3.04 31.21 -29.25
C ASN A 51 -3.72 32.15 -28.25
N ASP A 52 -4.65 32.97 -28.72
CA ASP A 52 -5.48 33.83 -27.86
C ASP A 52 -6.73 33.12 -27.28
N LYS A 53 -7.00 31.86 -27.66
CA LYS A 53 -8.15 31.12 -27.15
C LYS A 53 -7.90 30.58 -25.75
N PRO A 54 -8.92 30.57 -24.89
CA PRO A 54 -8.85 29.91 -23.61
C PRO A 54 -8.55 28.41 -23.77
N ILE A 55 -7.55 27.90 -23.06
CA ILE A 55 -7.25 26.46 -22.93
C ILE A 55 -7.26 26.14 -21.44
N TYR A 56 -8.17 25.24 -21.04
CA TYR A 56 -8.34 24.87 -19.64
C TYR A 56 -7.01 24.49 -18.96
N GLY A 57 -6.79 25.03 -17.78
CA GLY A 57 -5.63 24.72 -16.95
C GLY A 57 -4.28 25.22 -17.46
N ILE A 58 -4.26 25.96 -18.59
CA ILE A 58 -3.05 26.54 -19.19
C ILE A 58 -3.07 28.06 -19.08
N ASN A 59 -4.12 28.71 -19.64
CA ASN A 59 -4.31 30.15 -19.58
C ASN A 59 -5.70 30.56 -19.07
N THR A 60 -6.33 29.71 -18.27
CA THR A 60 -7.60 29.96 -17.59
C THR A 60 -7.46 29.69 -16.09
N GLY A 61 -8.42 30.16 -15.31
CA GLY A 61 -8.62 29.68 -13.94
C GLY A 61 -8.99 28.19 -13.91
N PHE A 62 -9.14 27.64 -12.71
CA PHE A 62 -9.34 26.20 -12.46
C PHE A 62 -10.73 25.91 -11.91
N GLY A 63 -11.19 24.66 -12.03
CA GLY A 63 -12.50 24.22 -11.55
C GLY A 63 -13.62 25.09 -12.12
N SER A 64 -14.46 25.65 -11.27
CA SER A 64 -15.55 26.55 -11.67
C SER A 64 -15.10 27.88 -12.30
N LEU A 65 -13.81 28.24 -12.19
CA LEU A 65 -13.21 29.44 -12.77
C LEU A 65 -12.64 29.21 -14.18
N CYS A 66 -12.92 28.08 -14.81
CA CYS A 66 -12.38 27.65 -16.11
C CYS A 66 -12.65 28.63 -17.29
N ASN A 67 -13.63 29.51 -17.16
CA ASN A 67 -13.98 30.52 -18.16
C ASN A 67 -13.25 31.86 -17.96
N VAL A 68 -12.47 32.05 -16.90
CA VAL A 68 -11.72 33.27 -16.63
C VAL A 68 -10.36 33.16 -17.31
N LYS A 69 -10.12 33.97 -18.36
CA LYS A 69 -8.83 34.05 -19.06
C LYS A 69 -7.83 34.83 -18.22
N ILE A 70 -6.61 34.31 -18.11
CA ILE A 70 -5.48 34.90 -17.40
C ILE A 70 -4.48 35.47 -18.42
N SER A 71 -3.88 36.62 -18.11
CA SER A 71 -2.85 37.24 -18.97
C SER A 71 -1.58 36.40 -18.99
N ASN A 72 -0.79 36.48 -20.08
CA ASN A 72 0.48 35.73 -20.16
C ASN A 72 1.49 36.18 -19.08
N GLU A 73 1.41 37.41 -18.63
CA GLU A 73 2.27 37.98 -17.59
C GLU A 73 1.99 37.39 -16.22
N ASP A 74 0.73 36.97 -15.97
CA ASP A 74 0.27 36.44 -14.69
C ASP A 74 0.30 34.90 -14.62
N LEU A 75 0.65 34.20 -15.72
CA LEU A 75 0.58 32.72 -15.77
C LEU A 75 1.46 32.04 -14.73
N SER A 76 2.69 32.53 -14.50
CA SER A 76 3.59 31.95 -13.49
C SER A 76 3.04 32.18 -12.08
N GLN A 77 2.53 33.37 -11.80
CA GLN A 77 1.90 33.68 -10.51
C GLN A 77 0.65 32.82 -10.27
N LEU A 78 -0.14 32.56 -11.32
CA LEU A 78 -1.29 31.68 -11.24
C LEU A 78 -0.90 30.25 -10.83
N GLN A 79 0.19 29.69 -11.42
CA GLN A 79 0.64 28.34 -11.10
C GLN A 79 1.17 28.26 -9.64
N GLU A 80 1.91 29.25 -9.20
CA GLU A 80 2.38 29.35 -7.81
C GLU A 80 1.23 29.46 -6.82
N ASN A 81 0.27 30.37 -7.09
CA ASN A 81 -0.92 30.54 -6.27
C ASN A 81 -1.76 29.25 -6.18
N LEU A 82 -1.83 28.49 -7.28
CA LEU A 82 -2.52 27.20 -7.31
C LEU A 82 -1.88 26.23 -6.31
N VAL A 83 -0.57 26.04 -6.36
CA VAL A 83 0.15 25.15 -5.43
C VAL A 83 -0.08 25.58 -3.99
N LYS A 84 0.11 26.87 -3.69
CA LYS A 84 -0.02 27.43 -2.32
C LYS A 84 -1.45 27.30 -1.78
N SER A 85 -2.46 27.62 -2.57
CA SER A 85 -3.86 27.61 -2.12
C SER A 85 -4.43 26.20 -1.94
N HIS A 86 -3.85 25.21 -2.60
CA HIS A 86 -4.28 23.82 -2.50
C HIS A 86 -3.53 23.01 -1.42
N ALA A 87 -2.44 23.54 -0.89
CA ALA A 87 -1.71 22.93 0.22
C ALA A 87 -2.41 23.19 1.56
N CYS A 88 -3.58 22.60 1.73
CA CYS A 88 -4.48 22.75 2.88
C CYS A 88 -4.77 21.43 3.61
N GLY A 89 -3.93 20.40 3.41
CA GLY A 89 -4.04 19.12 4.09
C GLY A 89 -3.87 19.24 5.61
N THR A 90 -4.48 18.32 6.35
CA THR A 90 -4.47 18.26 7.82
C THR A 90 -4.48 16.81 8.31
N GLY A 91 -4.49 16.60 9.62
CA GLY A 91 -4.44 15.28 10.26
C GLY A 91 -3.02 14.79 10.47
N ASP A 92 -2.85 13.47 10.51
CA ASP A 92 -1.54 12.84 10.71
C ASP A 92 -0.65 13.01 9.46
N GLU A 93 0.66 12.98 9.65
CA GLU A 93 1.61 12.96 8.54
C GLU A 93 1.56 11.61 7.81
N VAL A 94 1.73 11.66 6.49
CA VAL A 94 1.86 10.48 5.66
C VAL A 94 3.20 9.80 5.95
N PRO A 95 3.23 8.46 6.14
CA PRO A 95 4.48 7.73 6.38
C PRO A 95 5.54 7.99 5.30
N ALA A 96 6.80 8.10 5.72
CA ALA A 96 7.93 8.46 4.86
C ALA A 96 8.08 7.53 3.65
N GLU A 97 7.87 6.23 3.83
CA GLU A 97 7.93 5.23 2.76
C GLU A 97 6.87 5.49 1.68
N ILE A 98 5.67 5.89 2.08
CA ILE A 98 4.57 6.22 1.15
C ILE A 98 4.89 7.53 0.41
N VAL A 99 5.43 8.55 1.11
CA VAL A 99 5.87 9.80 0.46
C VAL A 99 6.96 9.53 -0.58
N LYS A 100 7.90 8.63 -0.29
CA LYS A 100 8.96 8.22 -1.22
C LYS A 100 8.39 7.55 -2.48
N ILE A 101 7.42 6.65 -2.32
CA ILE A 101 6.69 6.05 -3.45
C ILE A 101 5.92 7.13 -4.22
N MET A 102 5.31 8.08 -3.52
CA MET A 102 4.54 9.18 -4.12
C MET A 102 5.41 10.07 -5.02
N LEU A 103 6.65 10.40 -4.59
CA LEU A 103 7.64 11.08 -5.43
C LEU A 103 7.97 10.27 -6.68
N LEU A 104 8.31 8.97 -6.52
CA LEU A 104 8.63 8.09 -7.63
C LEU A 104 7.49 8.02 -8.66
N LEU A 105 6.25 7.78 -8.21
CA LEU A 105 5.10 7.67 -9.11
C LEU A 105 4.75 9.00 -9.79
N LYS A 106 4.99 10.13 -9.12
CA LYS A 106 4.82 11.46 -9.76
C LYS A 106 5.88 11.67 -10.84
N ILE A 107 7.14 11.35 -10.58
CA ILE A 107 8.22 11.41 -11.56
C ILE A 107 7.90 10.50 -12.75
N GLN A 108 7.47 9.26 -12.52
CA GLN A 108 7.10 8.31 -13.55
C GLN A 108 6.00 8.89 -14.47
N SER A 109 4.90 9.37 -13.90
CA SER A 109 3.78 9.93 -14.66
C SER A 109 4.17 11.15 -15.51
N LEU A 110 4.97 12.07 -14.95
CA LEU A 110 5.44 13.26 -15.67
C LEU A 110 6.42 12.91 -16.81
N SER A 111 7.15 11.81 -16.67
CA SER A 111 8.20 11.39 -17.61
C SER A 111 7.67 10.86 -18.96
N TYR A 112 6.38 10.51 -19.05
CA TYR A 112 5.76 10.10 -20.30
C TYR A 112 5.63 11.23 -21.34
N GLY A 113 5.80 12.51 -20.94
CA GLY A 113 5.79 13.64 -21.86
C GLY A 113 4.42 14.07 -22.34
N HIS A 114 3.39 13.95 -21.50
CA HIS A 114 2.02 14.41 -21.78
C HIS A 114 1.55 15.55 -20.87
N SER A 115 2.38 15.99 -19.92
CA SER A 115 2.00 16.91 -18.85
C SER A 115 2.46 18.36 -19.08
N GLY A 116 3.40 18.60 -19.99
CA GLY A 116 3.88 19.94 -20.32
C GLY A 116 4.73 20.62 -19.23
N VAL A 117 5.39 19.86 -18.39
CA VAL A 117 6.30 20.35 -17.36
C VAL A 117 7.69 20.66 -17.91
N GLN A 118 8.43 21.54 -17.25
CA GLN A 118 9.83 21.76 -17.52
C GLN A 118 10.68 20.54 -17.11
N LEU A 119 11.78 20.27 -17.80
CA LEU A 119 12.69 19.19 -17.43
C LEU A 119 13.26 19.39 -16.02
N ILE A 120 13.63 20.62 -15.66
CA ILE A 120 14.19 20.96 -14.34
C ILE A 120 13.21 20.64 -13.19
N THR A 121 11.89 20.72 -13.42
CA THR A 121 10.88 20.37 -12.44
C THR A 121 10.94 18.88 -12.09
N VAL A 122 11.07 18.02 -13.12
CA VAL A 122 11.17 16.56 -12.93
C VAL A 122 12.53 16.20 -12.32
N GLU A 123 13.62 16.82 -12.77
CA GLU A 123 14.96 16.61 -12.22
C GLU A 123 15.03 17.00 -10.74
N ARG A 124 14.37 18.08 -10.31
CA ARG A 124 14.32 18.48 -8.90
C ARG A 124 13.52 17.49 -8.04
N LEU A 125 12.45 16.89 -8.56
CA LEU A 125 11.73 15.80 -7.85
C LEU A 125 12.63 14.57 -7.70
N ILE A 126 13.45 14.25 -8.71
CA ILE A 126 14.46 13.19 -8.65
C ILE A 126 15.53 13.53 -7.60
N ASP A 127 16.00 14.77 -7.56
CA ASP A 127 16.94 15.23 -6.55
C ASP A 127 16.37 15.08 -5.13
N PHE A 128 15.09 15.40 -4.92
CA PHE A 128 14.43 15.19 -3.64
C PHE A 128 14.39 13.69 -3.29
N TYR A 129 13.99 12.83 -4.21
CA TYR A 129 13.97 11.39 -4.00
C TYR A 129 15.36 10.84 -3.63
N ASN A 130 16.39 11.20 -4.40
CA ASN A 130 17.74 10.67 -4.28
C ASN A 130 18.47 11.14 -3.01
N ASN A 131 18.09 12.29 -2.47
CA ASN A 131 18.67 12.85 -1.25
C ASN A 131 17.78 12.66 0.00
N ASP A 132 16.76 11.81 -0.08
CA ASP A 132 15.79 11.57 0.99
C ASP A 132 15.19 12.88 1.57
N ILE A 133 14.96 13.87 0.69
CA ILE A 133 14.24 15.10 1.01
C ILE A 133 12.75 14.82 0.82
N LEU A 134 12.06 14.45 1.90
CA LEU A 134 10.68 13.98 1.84
C LEU A 134 9.71 15.11 2.25
N PRO A 135 8.88 15.62 1.32
CA PRO A 135 7.86 16.61 1.64
C PRO A 135 6.93 16.17 2.76
N VAL A 136 6.58 17.07 3.68
CA VAL A 136 5.58 16.81 4.71
C VAL A 136 4.19 16.89 4.09
N ILE A 137 3.48 15.76 4.10
CA ILE A 137 2.15 15.58 3.52
C ILE A 137 1.21 15.07 4.61
N TYR A 138 -0.06 15.45 4.55
CA TYR A 138 -1.05 15.09 5.55
C TYR A 138 -2.10 14.12 4.99
N THR A 139 -2.66 13.30 5.87
CA THR A 139 -3.58 12.21 5.51
C THR A 139 -4.98 12.68 5.12
N GLN A 140 -5.38 13.91 5.45
CA GLN A 140 -6.70 14.46 5.18
C GLN A 140 -6.62 15.67 4.25
N GLY A 141 -7.53 15.77 3.29
CA GLY A 141 -7.62 16.93 2.38
C GLY A 141 -7.99 16.57 0.94
N SER A 142 -7.96 15.29 0.53
CA SER A 142 -8.35 14.87 -0.80
C SER A 142 -9.75 14.26 -0.83
N LEU A 143 -10.60 14.72 -1.74
CA LEU A 143 -11.88 14.10 -2.11
C LEU A 143 -11.71 13.06 -3.24
N GLY A 144 -10.54 13.04 -3.89
CA GLY A 144 -10.35 12.32 -5.15
C GLY A 144 -11.20 12.88 -6.29
N ALA A 145 -11.49 14.17 -6.25
CA ALA A 145 -12.28 14.91 -7.24
C ALA A 145 -11.50 15.11 -8.54
N SER A 146 -10.45 15.95 -8.48
CA SER A 146 -9.47 16.13 -9.55
C SER A 146 -8.18 15.35 -9.26
N GLY A 147 -8.32 14.14 -8.72
CA GLY A 147 -7.26 13.38 -8.09
C GLY A 147 -6.95 13.89 -6.69
N ASP A 148 -5.69 13.80 -6.30
CA ASP A 148 -5.20 14.04 -4.94
C ASP A 148 -4.66 15.45 -4.75
N LEU A 149 -5.46 16.51 -5.00
CA LEU A 149 -5.00 17.90 -5.09
C LEU A 149 -4.21 18.36 -3.87
N ALA A 150 -4.78 18.30 -2.67
CA ALA A 150 -4.11 18.81 -1.47
C ALA A 150 -2.83 18.03 -1.13
N PRO A 151 -2.79 16.69 -1.09
CA PRO A 151 -1.55 15.95 -0.89
C PRO A 151 -0.48 16.26 -1.92
N LEU A 152 -0.84 16.37 -3.21
CA LEU A 152 0.10 16.67 -4.28
C LEU A 152 0.56 18.14 -4.25
N ALA A 153 -0.26 19.06 -3.73
CA ALA A 153 0.17 20.41 -3.46
C ALA A 153 1.27 20.44 -2.38
N HIS A 154 1.07 19.72 -1.27
CA HIS A 154 2.12 19.58 -0.25
C HIS A 154 3.40 18.93 -0.80
N LEU A 155 3.26 17.89 -1.66
CA LEU A 155 4.40 17.28 -2.36
C LEU A 155 5.20 18.31 -3.15
N SER A 156 4.53 19.32 -3.72
CA SER A 156 5.09 20.27 -4.68
C SER A 156 5.60 21.56 -4.05
N LEU A 157 5.15 21.93 -2.84
CA LEU A 157 5.60 23.16 -2.14
C LEU A 157 7.13 23.30 -2.08
N PRO A 158 7.92 22.24 -1.79
CA PRO A 158 9.37 22.37 -1.71
C PRO A 158 10.06 22.78 -3.01
N LEU A 159 9.44 22.53 -4.18
CA LEU A 159 9.93 23.03 -5.47
C LEU A 159 9.99 24.57 -5.49
N LEU A 160 9.05 25.21 -4.79
CA LEU A 160 8.96 26.68 -4.65
C LEU A 160 9.79 27.23 -3.48
N GLY A 161 10.46 26.35 -2.71
CA GLY A 161 11.14 26.73 -1.47
C GLY A 161 10.19 26.96 -0.29
N GLU A 162 8.94 26.50 -0.39
CA GLU A 162 7.89 26.65 0.61
C GLU A 162 7.59 25.32 1.29
N GLY A 163 6.84 25.36 2.40
CA GLY A 163 6.45 24.17 3.16
C GLY A 163 7.59 23.53 3.93
N GLU A 164 7.34 22.34 4.45
CA GLU A 164 8.26 21.58 5.28
C GLU A 164 8.67 20.27 4.61
N VAL A 165 9.87 19.80 4.93
CA VAL A 165 10.39 18.51 4.50
C VAL A 165 11.02 17.76 5.68
N ASN A 166 10.92 16.45 5.67
CA ASN A 166 11.73 15.58 6.51
C ASN A 166 13.07 15.35 5.83
N PHE A 167 14.14 15.77 6.45
CA PHE A 167 15.50 15.69 5.92
C PHE A 167 16.51 15.42 7.05
N GLU A 168 17.41 14.46 6.90
CA GLU A 168 18.38 14.04 7.93
C GLU A 168 17.75 13.79 9.31
N GLY A 169 16.56 13.16 9.32
CA GLY A 169 15.82 12.84 10.56
C GLY A 169 15.18 14.04 11.26
N LYS A 170 15.11 15.20 10.61
CA LYS A 170 14.49 16.41 11.15
C LYS A 170 13.47 17.00 10.19
N LYS A 171 12.44 17.60 10.74
CA LYS A 171 11.50 18.44 10.00
C LYS A 171 12.06 19.85 9.90
N VAL A 172 12.29 20.34 8.68
CA VAL A 172 12.87 21.63 8.38
C VAL A 172 12.08 22.34 7.28
N HIS A 173 12.19 23.66 7.18
CA HIS A 173 11.57 24.42 6.10
C HIS A 173 12.31 24.15 4.77
N ALA A 174 11.56 23.98 3.67
CA ALA A 174 12.13 23.61 2.38
C ALA A 174 13.21 24.58 1.88
N SER A 175 13.06 25.90 2.13
CA SER A 175 14.06 26.91 1.77
C SER A 175 15.44 26.69 2.40
N GLU A 176 15.50 26.08 3.59
CA GLU A 176 16.78 25.75 4.24
C GLU A 176 17.51 24.63 3.48
N VAL A 177 16.75 23.64 3.01
CA VAL A 177 17.30 22.54 2.22
C VAL A 177 17.73 23.03 0.84
N LEU A 178 16.91 23.83 0.15
CA LEU A 178 17.30 24.42 -1.13
C LEU A 178 18.61 25.22 -0.99
N LYS A 179 18.73 26.03 0.05
CA LYS A 179 19.96 26.79 0.34
C LYS A 179 21.16 25.88 0.61
N LYS A 180 20.97 24.76 1.32
CA LYS A 180 22.05 23.80 1.61
C LYS A 180 22.63 23.20 0.34
N PHE A 181 21.79 22.91 -0.67
CA PHE A 181 22.19 22.36 -1.96
C PHE A 181 22.52 23.42 -3.03
N ASP A 182 22.47 24.71 -2.70
CA ASP A 182 22.60 25.83 -3.65
C ASP A 182 21.56 25.77 -4.78
N TRP A 183 20.37 25.28 -4.49
CA TRP A 183 19.28 25.21 -5.44
C TRP A 183 18.38 26.44 -5.34
N GLN A 184 18.03 27.00 -6.50
CA GLN A 184 17.04 28.06 -6.57
C GLN A 184 15.62 27.46 -6.59
N PRO A 185 14.62 28.14 -5.99
CA PRO A 185 13.21 27.79 -6.20
C PRO A 185 12.88 27.74 -7.69
N ILE A 186 12.02 26.81 -8.07
CA ILE A 186 11.57 26.67 -9.46
C ILE A 186 10.47 27.69 -9.73
N VAL A 187 10.63 28.44 -10.83
CA VAL A 187 9.59 29.31 -11.38
C VAL A 187 8.70 28.50 -12.29
N LEU A 188 7.50 28.18 -11.82
CA LEU A 188 6.55 27.37 -12.58
C LEU A 188 6.06 28.11 -13.83
N GLN A 189 6.04 27.40 -14.95
CA GLN A 189 5.51 27.88 -16.21
C GLN A 189 4.02 27.46 -16.38
N SER A 190 3.37 27.94 -17.45
CA SER A 190 1.98 27.60 -17.76
C SER A 190 1.73 26.09 -17.66
N LYS A 191 0.62 25.67 -17.05
CA LYS A 191 0.21 24.30 -16.79
C LYS A 191 0.97 23.55 -15.69
N GLU A 192 2.17 23.95 -15.29
CA GLU A 192 2.99 23.14 -14.37
C GLU A 192 2.35 22.96 -13.00
N GLY A 193 1.74 24.00 -12.43
CA GLY A 193 1.03 23.88 -11.16
C GLY A 193 -0.05 22.80 -11.23
N LEU A 194 -0.87 22.81 -12.28
CA LEU A 194 -1.90 21.81 -12.46
C LEU A 194 -1.32 20.41 -12.73
N ALA A 195 -0.26 20.29 -13.53
CA ALA A 195 0.42 19.02 -13.78
C ALA A 195 0.99 18.40 -12.50
N LEU A 196 1.45 19.23 -11.57
CA LEU A 196 1.98 18.79 -10.28
C LEU A 196 0.86 18.34 -9.32
N LEU A 197 -0.26 19.06 -9.27
CA LEU A 197 -1.34 18.81 -8.31
C LEU A 197 -2.36 17.76 -8.78
N ASN A 198 -2.63 17.70 -10.09
CA ASN A 198 -3.56 16.73 -10.65
C ASN A 198 -2.93 15.33 -10.66
N GLY A 199 -3.76 14.33 -10.41
CA GLY A 199 -3.35 12.93 -10.50
C GLY A 199 -3.67 12.13 -9.25
N THR A 200 -3.37 10.84 -9.30
CA THR A 200 -3.77 9.84 -8.31
C THR A 200 -2.60 9.31 -7.48
N GLN A 201 -1.47 10.03 -7.42
CA GLN A 201 -0.24 9.51 -6.84
C GLN A 201 -0.30 9.30 -5.33
N PHE A 202 -1.16 10.00 -4.60
CA PHE A 202 -1.42 9.71 -3.19
C PHE A 202 -2.13 8.35 -3.04
N MET A 203 -3.25 8.16 -3.71
CA MET A 203 -3.97 6.87 -3.69
C MET A 203 -3.10 5.73 -4.21
N SER A 204 -2.35 5.96 -5.30
CA SER A 204 -1.49 4.95 -5.94
C SER A 204 -0.33 4.54 -5.06
N SER A 205 0.29 5.48 -4.32
CA SER A 205 1.39 5.18 -3.41
C SER A 205 0.93 4.37 -2.20
N TYR A 206 -0.18 4.76 -1.59
CA TYR A 206 -0.80 3.97 -0.51
C TYR A 206 -1.13 2.55 -0.98
N GLY A 207 -1.84 2.43 -2.11
CA GLY A 207 -2.26 1.14 -2.62
C GLY A 207 -1.10 0.24 -3.02
N SER A 208 -0.05 0.78 -3.64
CA SER A 208 1.16 0.02 -3.97
C SER A 208 1.88 -0.48 -2.71
N TYR A 209 2.04 0.37 -1.70
CA TYR A 209 2.63 0.00 -0.42
C TYR A 209 1.82 -1.09 0.29
N ILE A 210 0.49 -0.93 0.36
CA ILE A 210 -0.42 -1.90 0.97
C ILE A 210 -0.40 -3.23 0.22
N LEU A 211 -0.38 -3.21 -1.13
CA LEU A 211 -0.34 -4.43 -1.94
C LEU A 211 0.92 -5.24 -1.72
N LEU A 212 2.09 -4.61 -1.65
CA LEU A 212 3.35 -5.30 -1.34
C LEU A 212 3.27 -6.00 0.01
N LYS A 213 2.72 -5.34 1.02
CA LYS A 213 2.46 -5.95 2.33
C LYS A 213 1.40 -7.05 2.25
N ALA A 214 0.28 -6.82 1.56
CA ALA A 214 -0.81 -7.77 1.43
C ALA A 214 -0.37 -9.09 0.77
N MET A 215 0.45 -9.02 -0.26
CA MET A 215 1.05 -10.21 -0.90
C MET A 215 1.90 -11.00 0.10
N LYS A 216 2.80 -10.33 0.81
CA LYS A 216 3.66 -10.92 1.83
C LYS A 216 2.84 -11.55 2.98
N TYR A 217 1.89 -10.83 3.51
CA TYR A 217 1.08 -11.30 4.65
C TYR A 217 0.03 -12.34 4.25
N SER A 218 -0.40 -12.37 2.99
CA SER A 218 -1.20 -13.47 2.44
C SER A 218 -0.43 -14.79 2.42
N TYR A 219 0.89 -14.74 2.18
CA TYR A 219 1.77 -15.90 2.32
C TYR A 219 1.91 -16.31 3.80
N PHE A 220 2.19 -15.35 4.69
CA PHE A 220 2.30 -15.66 6.12
C PHE A 220 1.01 -16.19 6.73
N ALA A 221 -0.15 -15.75 6.24
CA ALA A 221 -1.43 -16.32 6.68
C ALA A 221 -1.50 -17.83 6.43
N ASP A 222 -0.98 -18.31 5.29
CA ASP A 222 -0.89 -19.76 5.01
C ASP A 222 0.12 -20.44 5.94
N VAL A 223 1.33 -19.89 6.11
CA VAL A 223 2.36 -20.46 7.00
C VAL A 223 1.83 -20.55 8.44
N ILE A 224 1.28 -19.46 8.96
CA ILE A 224 0.77 -19.39 10.33
C ILE A 224 -0.42 -20.34 10.51
N SER A 225 -1.31 -20.44 9.51
CA SER A 225 -2.44 -21.35 9.57
C SER A 225 -2.02 -22.82 9.51
N ALA A 226 -0.91 -23.16 8.83
CA ALA A 226 -0.33 -24.50 8.86
C ALA A 226 0.20 -24.85 10.25
N ILE A 227 0.92 -23.93 10.90
CA ILE A 227 1.38 -24.07 12.30
C ILE A 227 0.17 -24.23 13.25
N SER A 228 -0.86 -23.39 13.06
CA SER A 228 -2.09 -23.46 13.85
C SER A 228 -2.82 -24.80 13.67
N LEU A 229 -2.87 -25.33 12.44
CA LEU A 229 -3.50 -26.62 12.14
C LEU A 229 -2.81 -27.76 12.86
N GLU A 230 -1.48 -27.80 12.83
CA GLU A 230 -0.69 -28.80 13.58
C GLU A 230 -0.86 -28.63 15.09
N GLY A 231 -0.75 -27.39 15.59
CA GLY A 231 -0.97 -27.09 16.99
C GLY A 231 -2.34 -27.55 17.49
N PHE A 232 -3.38 -27.42 16.68
CA PHE A 232 -4.75 -27.86 16.97
C PHE A 232 -4.99 -29.35 16.74
N ASP A 233 -4.02 -30.11 16.26
CA ASP A 233 -4.16 -31.51 15.83
C ASP A 233 -5.22 -31.65 14.72
N GLY A 234 -5.16 -30.76 13.72
CA GLY A 234 -6.10 -30.69 12.61
C GLY A 234 -5.83 -31.74 11.52
N ARG A 235 -6.74 -31.81 10.54
CA ARG A 235 -6.78 -32.80 9.47
C ARG A 235 -6.26 -32.23 8.16
N ILE A 236 -5.54 -33.07 7.37
CA ILE A 236 -4.97 -32.69 6.06
C ILE A 236 -5.96 -32.85 4.91
N GLU A 237 -6.99 -33.66 5.04
CA GLU A 237 -7.91 -33.98 3.97
C GLU A 237 -8.65 -32.79 3.35
N PRO A 238 -8.95 -31.69 4.07
CA PRO A 238 -9.55 -30.50 3.45
C PRO A 238 -8.69 -29.83 2.37
N PHE A 239 -7.41 -30.18 2.28
CA PHE A 239 -6.45 -29.63 1.30
C PHE A 239 -6.22 -30.60 0.12
N ASP A 240 -7.01 -31.69 0.00
CA ASP A 240 -6.90 -32.65 -1.09
C ASP A 240 -7.31 -31.99 -2.43
N GLU A 241 -6.54 -32.27 -3.47
CA GLU A 241 -6.72 -31.67 -4.81
C GLU A 241 -8.10 -31.98 -5.41
N LEU A 242 -8.67 -33.12 -5.11
CA LEU A 242 -9.99 -33.53 -5.63
C LEU A 242 -11.10 -32.56 -5.18
N ILE A 243 -11.00 -32.01 -3.95
CA ILE A 243 -11.97 -31.04 -3.45
C ILE A 243 -11.89 -29.76 -4.27
N HIS A 244 -10.66 -29.33 -4.61
CA HIS A 244 -10.41 -28.05 -5.31
C HIS A 244 -10.59 -28.18 -6.82
N PHE A 245 -10.46 -29.41 -7.36
CA PHE A 245 -10.77 -29.71 -8.77
C PHE A 245 -12.25 -29.46 -9.10
N VAL A 246 -13.16 -29.81 -8.20
CA VAL A 246 -14.61 -29.64 -8.44
C VAL A 246 -15.11 -28.20 -8.11
N ARG A 247 -14.24 -27.34 -7.56
CA ARG A 247 -14.51 -25.92 -7.29
C ARG A 247 -13.26 -25.09 -7.57
N PRO A 248 -12.94 -24.83 -8.85
CA PRO A 248 -11.60 -24.41 -9.28
C PRO A 248 -11.36 -22.88 -9.20
N HIS A 249 -11.54 -22.27 -8.03
CA HIS A 249 -11.05 -20.90 -7.79
C HIS A 249 -9.52 -20.90 -7.67
N LYS A 250 -8.83 -20.00 -8.38
CA LYS A 250 -7.36 -19.96 -8.47
C LYS A 250 -6.71 -19.85 -7.09
N GLY A 251 -7.12 -18.87 -6.29
CA GLY A 251 -6.57 -18.67 -4.94
C GLY A 251 -6.85 -19.84 -4.00
N GLN A 252 -8.02 -20.52 -4.12
CA GLN A 252 -8.36 -21.70 -3.34
C GLN A 252 -7.40 -22.85 -3.66
N ILE A 253 -7.14 -23.13 -4.94
CA ILE A 253 -6.19 -24.16 -5.40
C ILE A 253 -4.79 -23.86 -4.89
N MET A 254 -4.33 -22.63 -5.07
CA MET A 254 -3.00 -22.19 -4.64
C MET A 254 -2.82 -22.33 -3.12
N THR A 255 -3.81 -21.94 -2.33
CA THR A 255 -3.76 -22.08 -0.87
C THR A 255 -3.71 -23.55 -0.45
N ALA A 256 -4.56 -24.42 -1.04
CA ALA A 256 -4.56 -25.85 -0.71
C ALA A 256 -3.23 -26.51 -1.04
N LYS A 257 -2.66 -26.20 -2.20
CA LYS A 257 -1.34 -26.70 -2.61
C LYS A 257 -0.25 -26.26 -1.61
N ARG A 258 -0.21 -24.97 -1.26
CA ARG A 258 0.77 -24.46 -0.30
C ARG A 258 0.63 -25.09 1.09
N MET A 259 -0.59 -25.28 1.56
CA MET A 259 -0.82 -25.99 2.84
C MET A 259 -0.26 -27.41 2.82
N LYS A 260 -0.43 -28.16 1.75
CA LYS A 260 0.15 -29.50 1.61
C LYS A 260 1.69 -29.45 1.60
N GLU A 261 2.27 -28.51 0.85
CA GLU A 261 3.73 -28.32 0.79
C GLU A 261 4.32 -27.94 2.15
N LEU A 262 3.69 -27.02 2.88
CA LEU A 262 4.14 -26.60 4.21
C LEU A 262 4.09 -27.73 5.25
N LEU A 263 3.16 -28.68 5.10
CA LEU A 263 2.91 -29.75 6.04
C LEU A 263 3.57 -31.08 5.62
N ASP A 264 4.26 -31.12 4.49
CA ASP A 264 4.90 -32.35 4.00
C ASP A 264 6.00 -32.81 4.95
N GLY A 265 6.00 -34.11 5.27
CA GLY A 265 6.93 -34.71 6.22
C GLY A 265 6.60 -34.49 7.70
N SER A 266 5.51 -33.80 8.05
CA SER A 266 5.10 -33.60 9.44
C SER A 266 4.68 -34.87 10.14
N GLN A 267 5.30 -35.17 11.29
CA GLN A 267 4.91 -36.27 12.18
C GLN A 267 3.58 -35.96 12.89
N ILE A 268 3.28 -34.69 13.14
CA ILE A 268 2.04 -34.25 13.82
C ILE A 268 0.84 -34.51 12.90
N ILE A 269 0.95 -34.14 11.62
CA ILE A 269 -0.11 -34.36 10.63
C ILE A 269 -0.29 -35.83 10.32
N ALA A 270 0.77 -36.63 10.28
CA ALA A 270 0.74 -38.04 9.96
C ALA A 270 0.04 -38.91 11.03
N GLN A 271 -0.26 -38.37 12.20
CA GLN A 271 -0.95 -39.14 13.24
C GLN A 271 -2.39 -39.48 12.88
N GLN A 272 -2.87 -40.58 13.43
CA GLN A 272 -4.28 -40.94 13.35
C GLN A 272 -5.10 -39.90 14.14
N LYS A 273 -6.08 -39.29 13.49
CA LYS A 273 -6.93 -38.25 14.07
C LYS A 273 -8.18 -38.86 14.71
N GLU A 274 -8.45 -38.49 15.96
CA GLU A 274 -9.65 -38.96 16.68
C GLU A 274 -10.94 -38.25 16.22
N HIS A 275 -10.83 -37.03 15.71
CA HIS A 275 -11.97 -36.19 15.31
C HIS A 275 -12.32 -36.36 13.83
N VAL A 276 -13.61 -36.43 13.53
CA VAL A 276 -14.12 -36.64 12.16
C VAL A 276 -13.84 -35.44 11.26
N GLN A 277 -13.93 -34.22 11.79
CA GLN A 277 -13.66 -32.96 11.05
C GLN A 277 -13.29 -31.82 11.98
N ASP A 278 -12.64 -30.80 11.38
CA ASP A 278 -12.21 -29.61 12.08
C ASP A 278 -13.25 -28.48 12.04
N PRO A 279 -13.17 -27.47 12.92
CA PRO A 279 -13.88 -26.21 12.79
C PRO A 279 -13.58 -25.54 11.44
N TYR A 280 -14.50 -24.69 10.98
CA TYR A 280 -14.38 -24.01 9.68
C TYR A 280 -13.12 -23.13 9.57
N SER A 281 -12.65 -22.53 10.67
CA SER A 281 -11.43 -21.73 10.66
C SER A 281 -10.17 -22.52 10.26
N PHE A 282 -10.21 -23.86 10.34
CA PHE A 282 -9.14 -24.74 9.85
C PHE A 282 -9.52 -25.37 8.50
N ARG A 283 -10.65 -26.06 8.40
CA ARG A 283 -10.97 -26.80 7.18
C ARG A 283 -11.37 -25.93 5.99
N CYS A 284 -11.75 -24.66 6.22
CA CYS A 284 -12.09 -23.71 5.15
C CYS A 284 -10.96 -22.72 4.85
N ILE A 285 -9.71 -22.95 5.32
CA ILE A 285 -8.55 -22.15 4.98
C ILE A 285 -8.45 -21.93 3.46
N PRO A 286 -8.51 -22.94 2.59
CA PRO A 286 -8.38 -22.73 1.15
C PRO A 286 -9.46 -21.81 0.57
N GLN A 287 -10.69 -21.92 1.05
CA GLN A 287 -11.82 -21.14 0.54
C GLN A 287 -11.72 -19.67 0.95
N VAL A 288 -11.32 -19.39 2.20
CA VAL A 288 -11.27 -18.02 2.74
C VAL A 288 -9.98 -17.30 2.32
N HIS A 289 -8.82 -17.90 2.55
CA HIS A 289 -7.55 -17.33 2.12
C HIS A 289 -7.50 -17.18 0.59
N GLY A 290 -8.05 -18.19 -0.14
CA GLY A 290 -8.12 -18.16 -1.59
C GLY A 290 -8.94 -16.99 -2.13
N ALA A 291 -10.10 -16.70 -1.53
CA ALA A 291 -10.92 -15.57 -1.93
C ALA A 291 -10.19 -14.22 -1.71
N SER A 292 -9.45 -14.09 -0.61
CA SER A 292 -8.61 -12.92 -0.37
C SER A 292 -7.48 -12.79 -1.39
N LYS A 293 -6.82 -13.91 -1.76
CA LYS A 293 -5.78 -13.94 -2.79
C LYS A 293 -6.31 -13.54 -4.17
N ASP A 294 -7.47 -14.07 -4.58
CA ASP A 294 -8.10 -13.70 -5.85
C ASP A 294 -8.44 -12.20 -5.89
N THR A 295 -8.82 -11.62 -4.75
CA THR A 295 -9.08 -10.18 -4.62
C THR A 295 -7.78 -9.37 -4.69
N ILE A 296 -6.71 -9.80 -4.01
CA ILE A 296 -5.37 -9.16 -4.09
C ILE A 296 -4.87 -9.17 -5.54
N ASP A 297 -5.01 -10.28 -6.26
CA ASP A 297 -4.67 -10.43 -7.68
C ASP A 297 -5.45 -9.44 -8.56
N TYR A 298 -6.74 -9.26 -8.31
CA TYR A 298 -7.56 -8.27 -9.01
C TYR A 298 -7.05 -6.85 -8.77
N VAL A 299 -6.80 -6.49 -7.51
CA VAL A 299 -6.31 -5.16 -7.13
C VAL A 299 -4.91 -4.91 -7.71
N LYS A 300 -4.01 -5.92 -7.69
CA LYS A 300 -2.67 -5.85 -8.32
C LYS A 300 -2.76 -5.40 -9.77
N LYS A 301 -3.72 -5.91 -10.55
CA LYS A 301 -3.90 -5.55 -11.97
C LYS A 301 -4.31 -4.08 -12.14
N ILE A 302 -5.21 -3.58 -11.28
CA ILE A 302 -5.65 -2.18 -11.32
C ILE A 302 -4.47 -1.25 -11.02
N PHE A 303 -3.72 -1.52 -9.93
CA PHE A 303 -2.59 -0.68 -9.55
C PHE A 303 -1.43 -0.75 -10.55
N LYS A 304 -1.15 -1.92 -11.14
CA LYS A 304 -0.16 -2.04 -12.22
C LYS A 304 -0.50 -1.13 -13.41
N THR A 305 -1.78 -0.99 -13.76
CA THR A 305 -2.21 -0.06 -14.80
C THR A 305 -2.01 1.39 -14.37
N GLU A 306 -2.45 1.73 -13.17
CA GLU A 306 -2.44 3.11 -12.68
C GLU A 306 -1.03 3.69 -12.49
N ILE A 307 -0.10 2.94 -11.93
CA ILE A 307 1.28 3.40 -11.71
C ILE A 307 2.06 3.62 -13.03
N ASN A 308 1.51 3.16 -14.16
CA ASN A 308 2.02 3.37 -15.51
C ASN A 308 1.16 4.33 -16.34
N SER A 309 0.32 5.15 -15.69
CA SER A 309 -0.63 6.03 -16.36
C SER A 309 -0.27 7.51 -16.21
N VAL A 310 -0.72 8.31 -17.17
CA VAL A 310 -0.73 9.77 -17.07
C VAL A 310 -2.08 10.19 -16.51
N THR A 311 -2.08 10.67 -15.27
CA THR A 311 -3.29 10.92 -14.48
C THR A 311 -3.54 12.40 -14.20
N ASP A 312 -2.82 13.30 -14.88
CA ASP A 312 -3.11 14.74 -14.85
C ASP A 312 -4.05 15.17 -16.00
N ASN A 313 -4.40 16.44 -16.03
CA ASN A 313 -5.30 17.04 -17.02
C ASN A 313 -4.97 18.55 -17.19
N PRO A 314 -5.08 19.12 -18.42
CA PRO A 314 -5.28 18.46 -19.70
C PRO A 314 -4.04 17.69 -20.17
N ASN A 315 -4.24 16.70 -21.04
CA ASN A 315 -3.14 15.94 -21.65
C ASN A 315 -2.73 16.54 -22.99
N ILE A 316 -1.42 16.51 -23.26
CA ILE A 316 -0.80 17.06 -24.47
C ILE A 316 -0.33 15.90 -25.35
N PHE A 317 -0.76 15.92 -26.61
CA PHE A 317 -0.41 14.93 -27.61
C PHE A 317 0.34 15.63 -28.75
N VAL A 318 1.67 15.63 -28.67
CA VAL A 318 2.54 16.37 -29.60
C VAL A 318 2.43 15.83 -31.02
N GLY A 319 2.36 14.50 -31.18
CA GLY A 319 2.27 13.85 -32.49
C GLY A 319 0.97 14.15 -33.23
N GLU A 320 -0.13 14.30 -32.50
CA GLU A 320 -1.47 14.59 -33.01
C GLU A 320 -1.79 16.10 -33.08
N ASP A 321 -0.88 16.93 -32.59
CA ASP A 321 -1.03 18.40 -32.51
C ASP A 321 -2.28 18.86 -31.73
N VAL A 322 -2.63 18.15 -30.63
CA VAL A 322 -3.81 18.45 -29.82
C VAL A 322 -3.52 18.53 -28.32
N ILE A 323 -4.36 19.30 -27.62
CA ILE A 323 -4.42 19.35 -26.14
C ILE A 323 -5.87 19.04 -25.77
N ILE A 324 -6.06 17.99 -24.94
CA ILE A 324 -7.39 17.47 -24.64
C ILE A 324 -7.61 17.49 -23.13
N SER A 325 -8.73 18.08 -22.70
CA SER A 325 -9.21 17.99 -21.32
C SER A 325 -10.13 16.78 -21.17
N GLY A 326 -9.83 15.94 -20.19
CA GLY A 326 -10.56 14.71 -19.87
C GLY A 326 -10.68 14.52 -18.36
N GLY A 327 -10.85 13.27 -17.91
CA GLY A 327 -11.06 12.89 -16.52
C GLY A 327 -10.07 11.86 -15.97
N ASN A 328 -8.86 11.75 -16.52
CA ASN A 328 -7.86 10.74 -16.12
C ASN A 328 -7.41 10.86 -14.67
N PHE A 329 -7.66 11.98 -14.02
CA PHE A 329 -7.43 12.19 -12.60
C PHE A 329 -8.46 11.51 -11.69
N HIS A 330 -9.58 11.00 -12.23
CA HIS A 330 -10.65 10.46 -11.39
C HIS A 330 -10.28 9.13 -10.76
N GLY A 331 -10.14 9.13 -9.43
CA GLY A 331 -9.61 7.99 -8.67
C GLY A 331 -10.57 6.82 -8.47
N GLN A 332 -11.73 6.75 -9.16
CA GLN A 332 -12.74 5.71 -8.94
C GLN A 332 -12.21 4.26 -9.07
N PRO A 333 -11.36 3.93 -10.07
CA PRO A 333 -10.80 2.58 -10.14
C PRO A 333 -10.00 2.19 -8.90
N LEU A 334 -9.23 3.14 -8.35
CA LEU A 334 -8.43 2.92 -7.14
C LEU A 334 -9.30 2.86 -5.88
N ALA A 335 -10.31 3.72 -5.78
CA ALA A 335 -11.22 3.75 -4.63
C ALA A 335 -11.93 2.40 -4.45
N LEU A 336 -12.51 1.84 -5.53
CA LEU A 336 -13.14 0.53 -5.52
C LEU A 336 -12.13 -0.58 -5.18
N ALA A 337 -10.95 -0.55 -5.80
CA ALA A 337 -9.92 -1.55 -5.58
C ALA A 337 -9.42 -1.56 -4.12
N LEU A 338 -9.25 -0.38 -3.51
CA LEU A 338 -8.81 -0.24 -2.11
C LEU A 338 -9.89 -0.71 -1.12
N ASP A 339 -11.16 -0.43 -1.39
CA ASP A 339 -12.26 -0.94 -0.55
C ASP A 339 -12.37 -2.48 -0.66
N PHE A 340 -12.22 -3.05 -1.85
CA PHE A 340 -12.19 -4.52 -2.03
C PHE A 340 -10.99 -5.14 -1.31
N LEU A 341 -9.83 -4.48 -1.37
CA LEU A 341 -8.64 -4.93 -0.65
C LEU A 341 -8.85 -4.89 0.88
N ALA A 342 -9.44 -3.81 1.40
CA ALA A 342 -9.74 -3.68 2.83
C ALA A 342 -10.69 -4.78 3.31
N ILE A 343 -11.71 -5.13 2.52
CA ILE A 343 -12.64 -6.23 2.83
C ILE A 343 -11.89 -7.58 2.83
N ALA A 344 -11.09 -7.86 1.81
CA ALA A 344 -10.35 -9.11 1.69
C ALA A 344 -9.33 -9.31 2.83
N LEU A 345 -8.63 -8.25 3.21
CA LEU A 345 -7.69 -8.25 4.34
C LEU A 345 -8.42 -8.43 5.67
N SER A 346 -9.58 -7.81 5.84
CA SER A 346 -10.39 -7.97 7.06
C SER A 346 -10.84 -9.42 7.26
N GLU A 347 -11.22 -10.14 6.18
CA GLU A 347 -11.57 -11.56 6.24
C GLU A 347 -10.35 -12.45 6.56
N LEU A 348 -9.17 -12.11 6.02
CA LEU A 348 -7.93 -12.81 6.35
C LEU A 348 -7.60 -12.68 7.84
N GLY A 349 -7.76 -11.50 8.42
CA GLY A 349 -7.61 -11.27 9.85
C GLY A 349 -8.71 -11.95 10.69
N SER A 350 -9.96 -11.95 10.21
CA SER A 350 -11.10 -12.55 10.91
C SER A 350 -10.93 -14.07 11.09
N ILE A 351 -10.55 -14.80 10.05
CA ILE A 351 -10.34 -16.24 10.15
C ILE A 351 -9.12 -16.58 11.02
N SER A 352 -8.07 -15.76 11.00
CA SER A 352 -6.88 -15.87 11.85
C SER A 352 -7.27 -15.76 13.33
N GLU A 353 -8.06 -14.75 13.69
CA GLU A 353 -8.54 -14.57 15.05
C GLU A 353 -9.39 -15.77 15.52
N ARG A 354 -10.23 -16.36 14.65
CA ARG A 354 -10.99 -17.59 14.98
C ARG A 354 -10.08 -18.79 15.28
N ARG A 355 -8.96 -18.93 14.57
CA ARG A 355 -7.98 -19.99 14.89
C ARG A 355 -7.30 -19.73 16.22
N THR A 356 -6.92 -18.49 16.52
CA THR A 356 -6.37 -18.08 17.82
C THR A 356 -7.31 -18.48 18.96
N TYR A 357 -8.63 -18.20 18.83
CA TYR A 357 -9.63 -18.62 19.82
C TYR A 357 -9.66 -20.14 20.00
N GLN A 358 -9.62 -20.92 18.91
CA GLN A 358 -9.64 -22.38 19.00
C GLN A 358 -8.40 -22.94 19.72
N LEU A 359 -7.23 -22.39 19.46
CA LEU A 359 -5.97 -22.84 20.06
C LEU A 359 -5.97 -22.67 21.59
N ILE A 360 -6.53 -21.58 22.10
CA ILE A 360 -6.54 -21.30 23.56
C ILE A 360 -7.70 -21.97 24.32
N SER A 361 -8.60 -22.66 23.63
CA SER A 361 -9.86 -23.18 24.20
C SER A 361 -9.71 -24.44 25.03
N GLY A 362 -8.52 -25.00 25.20
CA GLY A 362 -8.31 -26.27 25.93
C GLY A 362 -8.85 -27.49 25.18
N LEU A 363 -9.05 -27.38 23.86
CA LEU A 363 -9.51 -28.47 23.02
C LEU A 363 -8.32 -29.26 22.42
N ARG A 364 -8.62 -30.46 21.94
CA ARG A 364 -7.64 -31.29 21.22
C ARG A 364 -6.38 -31.61 22.06
N GLY A 365 -6.52 -31.74 23.36
CA GLY A 365 -5.42 -32.05 24.27
C GLY A 365 -4.47 -30.87 24.57
N LEU A 366 -4.79 -29.67 24.11
CA LEU A 366 -4.07 -28.45 24.50
C LEU A 366 -4.48 -27.99 25.89
N PRO A 367 -3.57 -27.45 26.71
CA PRO A 367 -3.95 -26.78 27.95
C PRO A 367 -4.76 -25.50 27.67
N VAL A 368 -5.70 -25.18 28.56
CA VAL A 368 -6.46 -23.94 28.49
C VAL A 368 -5.51 -22.74 28.50
N PHE A 369 -5.68 -21.81 27.56
CA PHE A 369 -4.85 -20.61 27.36
C PHE A 369 -3.37 -20.90 27.09
N LEU A 370 -3.03 -22.12 26.67
CA LEU A 370 -1.68 -22.56 26.26
C LEU A 370 -0.60 -22.29 27.31
N VAL A 371 -0.93 -22.50 28.59
CA VAL A 371 -0.01 -22.27 29.71
C VAL A 371 -0.08 -23.40 30.73
N ASP A 372 1.03 -23.65 31.39
CA ASP A 372 1.11 -24.52 32.56
C ASP A 372 0.48 -23.81 33.79
N ASN A 373 -0.14 -24.60 34.68
CA ASN A 373 -0.80 -24.08 35.89
C ASN A 373 -1.84 -22.96 35.62
N PRO A 374 -2.87 -23.23 34.80
CA PRO A 374 -3.92 -22.24 34.53
C PRO A 374 -4.64 -21.87 35.84
N GLY A 375 -4.91 -20.59 36.02
CA GLY A 375 -5.45 -20.03 37.27
C GLY A 375 -4.41 -19.26 38.05
N LEU A 376 -3.19 -19.79 38.22
CA LEU A 376 -2.03 -19.02 38.67
C LEU A 376 -1.53 -18.13 37.51
N ASN A 377 -1.47 -18.70 36.31
CA ASN A 377 -1.16 -18.01 35.07
C ASN A 377 -2.42 -17.84 34.20
N SER A 378 -2.55 -16.68 33.57
CA SER A 378 -3.57 -16.36 32.55
C SER A 378 -3.15 -16.79 31.14
N GLY A 379 -1.84 -16.96 30.92
CA GLY A 379 -1.27 -17.39 29.64
C GLY A 379 -1.67 -16.48 28.49
N LEU A 380 -2.10 -17.10 27.39
CA LEU A 380 -2.45 -16.40 26.14
C LEU A 380 -3.93 -16.02 26.03
N MET A 381 -4.67 -15.93 27.16
CA MET A 381 -6.07 -15.52 27.17
C MET A 381 -6.26 -14.10 26.61
N ILE A 382 -5.52 -13.13 27.10
CA ILE A 382 -5.71 -11.71 26.75
C ILE A 382 -5.18 -11.33 25.33
N PRO A 383 -4.12 -11.91 24.81
CA PRO A 383 -3.77 -11.75 23.38
C PRO A 383 -4.91 -12.07 22.43
N GLN A 384 -5.72 -13.10 22.70
CA GLN A 384 -6.91 -13.36 21.87
C GLN A 384 -7.94 -12.21 21.98
N TYR A 385 -8.13 -11.61 23.15
CA TYR A 385 -9.01 -10.43 23.29
C TYR A 385 -8.50 -9.26 22.47
N THR A 386 -7.19 -9.06 22.44
CA THR A 386 -6.55 -8.05 21.60
C THR A 386 -6.83 -8.32 20.14
N ALA A 387 -6.61 -9.55 19.65
CA ALA A 387 -6.90 -9.92 18.27
C ALA A 387 -8.40 -9.74 17.92
N ALA A 388 -9.31 -10.14 18.82
CA ALA A 388 -10.76 -9.98 18.63
C ALA A 388 -11.17 -8.49 18.56
N SER A 389 -10.59 -7.64 19.42
CA SER A 389 -10.81 -6.20 19.40
C SER A 389 -10.38 -5.58 18.07
N ILE A 390 -9.19 -5.93 17.59
CA ILE A 390 -8.64 -5.46 16.31
C ILE A 390 -9.48 -5.97 15.13
N ALA A 391 -9.90 -7.23 15.12
CA ALA A 391 -10.78 -7.78 14.10
C ALA A 391 -12.14 -7.06 14.07
N SER A 392 -12.69 -6.70 15.23
CA SER A 392 -13.91 -5.89 15.33
C SER A 392 -13.71 -4.46 14.78
N GLN A 393 -12.55 -3.85 15.00
CA GLN A 393 -12.20 -2.55 14.41
C GLN A 393 -12.13 -2.62 12.89
N ASN A 394 -11.55 -3.69 12.33
CA ASN A 394 -11.47 -3.89 10.88
C ASN A 394 -12.84 -3.92 10.22
N LYS A 395 -13.87 -4.46 10.88
CA LYS A 395 -15.25 -4.44 10.38
C LYS A 395 -15.74 -3.02 10.10
N GLN A 396 -15.40 -2.05 10.95
CA GLN A 396 -15.76 -0.64 10.74
C GLN A 396 -14.89 -0.02 9.62
N LEU A 397 -13.60 -0.30 9.62
CA LEU A 397 -12.66 0.21 8.63
C LEU A 397 -12.91 -0.36 7.22
N ALA A 398 -13.48 -1.55 7.09
CA ALA A 398 -13.86 -2.16 5.81
C ALA A 398 -15.16 -1.62 5.21
N THR A 399 -15.85 -0.68 5.87
CA THR A 399 -17.02 0.00 5.27
C THR A 399 -16.58 0.78 4.04
N PRO A 400 -17.17 0.58 2.84
CA PRO A 400 -16.70 1.20 1.62
C PRO A 400 -16.74 2.74 1.67
N ALA A 401 -15.65 3.40 1.27
CA ALA A 401 -15.57 4.84 1.07
C ALA A 401 -15.95 5.23 -0.37
N SER A 402 -15.69 4.35 -1.34
CA SER A 402 -15.90 4.58 -2.78
C SER A 402 -17.36 4.76 -3.21
N ILE A 403 -18.32 4.47 -2.34
CA ILE A 403 -19.75 4.66 -2.57
C ILE A 403 -20.26 6.02 -2.08
N ASP A 404 -19.40 6.82 -1.45
CA ASP A 404 -19.72 8.17 -1.01
C ASP A 404 -19.25 9.20 -2.03
N SER A 405 -20.00 10.30 -2.17
CA SER A 405 -19.65 11.40 -3.08
C SER A 405 -20.24 12.71 -2.56
N ILE A 406 -19.40 13.74 -2.45
CA ILE A 406 -19.78 15.06 -1.97
C ILE A 406 -19.49 16.10 -3.06
N VAL A 407 -20.48 16.87 -3.43
CA VAL A 407 -20.37 17.93 -4.46
C VAL A 407 -19.40 19.02 -4.00
N SER A 408 -18.49 19.42 -4.89
CA SER A 408 -17.51 20.49 -4.66
C SER A 408 -17.37 21.43 -5.86
N SER A 409 -16.56 22.49 -5.74
CA SER A 409 -16.23 23.44 -6.82
C SER A 409 -17.48 24.03 -7.53
N ASN A 410 -18.45 24.51 -6.75
CA ASN A 410 -19.72 25.06 -7.25
C ASN A 410 -20.49 24.10 -8.19
N GLY A 411 -20.42 22.79 -7.95
CA GLY A 411 -21.07 21.77 -8.76
C GLY A 411 -20.30 21.34 -10.01
N GLN A 412 -19.11 21.86 -10.26
CA GLN A 412 -18.24 21.40 -11.34
C GLN A 412 -17.72 19.99 -11.06
N GLU A 413 -17.49 19.68 -9.81
CA GLU A 413 -17.05 18.37 -9.31
C GLU A 413 -18.23 17.73 -8.56
N ASP A 414 -19.23 17.29 -9.30
CA ASP A 414 -20.51 16.77 -8.80
C ASP A 414 -20.48 15.26 -8.49
N HIS A 415 -19.43 14.56 -8.92
CA HIS A 415 -19.14 13.19 -8.58
C HIS A 415 -17.64 13.00 -8.31
N VAL A 416 -17.30 12.50 -7.11
CA VAL A 416 -15.91 12.30 -6.64
C VAL A 416 -15.72 10.88 -6.13
N SER A 417 -14.47 10.40 -6.07
CA SER A 417 -14.16 9.00 -5.78
C SER A 417 -14.06 8.65 -4.30
N MET A 418 -13.74 9.61 -3.44
CA MET A 418 -13.32 9.39 -2.03
C MET A 418 -12.17 8.40 -1.87
N GLY A 419 -11.33 8.24 -2.92
CA GLY A 419 -10.27 7.24 -2.95
C GLY A 419 -9.17 7.47 -1.92
N ALA A 420 -8.89 8.72 -1.53
CA ALA A 420 -7.95 9.02 -0.46
C ALA A 420 -8.43 8.45 0.90
N ASN A 421 -9.73 8.53 1.19
CA ASN A 421 -10.31 7.91 2.38
C ASN A 421 -10.25 6.37 2.31
N ALA A 422 -10.49 5.78 1.13
CA ALA A 422 -10.30 4.35 0.92
C ALA A 422 -8.85 3.93 1.17
N ALA A 423 -7.87 4.71 0.71
CA ALA A 423 -6.44 4.45 0.84
C ALA A 423 -5.96 4.47 2.31
N THR A 424 -6.22 5.56 3.02
CA THR A 424 -5.80 5.72 4.42
C THR A 424 -6.45 4.71 5.35
N LYS A 425 -7.71 4.37 5.09
CA LYS A 425 -8.47 3.37 5.81
C LYS A 425 -7.95 1.95 5.56
N CYS A 426 -7.63 1.63 4.30
CA CYS A 426 -7.06 0.32 3.91
C CYS A 426 -5.68 0.08 4.57
N LEU A 427 -4.84 1.13 4.70
CA LEU A 427 -3.58 1.02 5.43
C LEU A 427 -3.79 0.58 6.89
N LYS A 428 -4.76 1.19 7.59
CA LYS A 428 -5.09 0.81 8.97
C LYS A 428 -5.58 -0.65 9.07
N VAL A 429 -6.35 -1.11 8.08
CA VAL A 429 -6.75 -2.54 8.01
C VAL A 429 -5.53 -3.43 7.85
N MET A 430 -4.58 -3.08 6.97
CA MET A 430 -3.36 -3.87 6.77
C MET A 430 -2.53 -3.97 8.06
N GLU A 431 -2.28 -2.85 8.73
CA GLU A 431 -1.57 -2.81 10.02
C GLU A 431 -2.26 -3.65 11.10
N ASN A 432 -3.58 -3.65 11.11
CA ASN A 432 -4.37 -4.48 12.01
C ASN A 432 -4.22 -5.98 11.69
N VAL A 433 -4.19 -6.34 10.43
CA VAL A 433 -3.99 -7.74 10.00
C VAL A 433 -2.59 -8.24 10.34
N GLU A 434 -1.58 -7.40 10.23
CA GLU A 434 -0.21 -7.70 10.70
C GLU A 434 -0.21 -8.12 12.17
N ARG A 435 -0.88 -7.33 13.02
CA ARG A 435 -0.97 -7.61 14.46
C ARG A 435 -1.78 -8.87 14.78
N ILE A 436 -2.91 -9.09 14.07
CA ILE A 436 -3.72 -10.30 14.27
C ILE A 436 -2.94 -11.56 13.91
N LEU A 437 -2.24 -11.56 12.77
CA LEU A 437 -1.41 -12.69 12.34
C LEU A 437 -0.20 -12.91 13.28
N ALA A 438 0.40 -11.85 13.79
CA ALA A 438 1.45 -11.94 14.79
C ALA A 438 0.96 -12.60 16.10
N ILE A 439 -0.25 -12.25 16.55
CA ILE A 439 -0.88 -12.87 17.72
C ILE A 439 -1.20 -14.36 17.41
N GLU A 440 -1.69 -14.69 16.23
CA GLU A 440 -1.91 -16.08 15.84
C GLU A 440 -0.59 -16.86 15.85
N LEU A 441 0.49 -16.32 15.27
CA LEU A 441 1.81 -16.96 15.27
C LEU A 441 2.31 -17.23 16.69
N MET A 442 2.17 -16.28 17.59
CA MET A 442 2.54 -16.45 19.01
C MET A 442 1.75 -17.60 19.64
N ASN A 443 0.44 -17.68 19.41
CA ASN A 443 -0.41 -18.76 19.94
C ASN A 443 -0.12 -20.10 19.27
N ALA A 444 0.03 -20.13 17.96
CA ALA A 444 0.28 -21.34 17.18
C ALA A 444 1.64 -21.97 17.55
N SER A 445 2.67 -21.16 17.65
CA SER A 445 4.00 -21.61 18.04
C SER A 445 4.04 -22.13 19.49
N GLN A 446 3.23 -21.55 20.41
CA GLN A 446 3.06 -22.07 21.76
C GLN A 446 2.31 -23.41 21.73
N ALA A 447 1.28 -23.57 20.89
CA ALA A 447 0.54 -24.81 20.77
C ALA A 447 1.39 -25.97 20.24
N ILE A 448 2.32 -25.71 19.31
CA ILE A 448 3.26 -26.72 18.79
C ILE A 448 4.15 -27.26 19.92
N HIS A 449 4.57 -26.44 20.88
CA HIS A 449 5.36 -26.93 22.04
C HIS A 449 4.63 -28.05 22.80
N PHE A 450 3.33 -28.01 22.93
CA PHE A 450 2.54 -29.07 23.57
C PHE A 450 2.34 -30.32 22.70
N ARG A 451 2.89 -30.36 21.47
CA ARG A 451 2.94 -31.54 20.60
C ARG A 451 4.26 -32.31 20.70
N GLU A 452 5.26 -31.78 21.42
CA GLU A 452 6.52 -32.51 21.64
C GLU A 452 6.29 -33.89 22.24
N PRO A 453 7.03 -34.95 21.84
CA PRO A 453 8.29 -34.92 21.05
C PRO A 453 8.07 -34.99 19.52
N LEU A 454 6.85 -34.92 19.01
CA LEU A 454 6.58 -34.97 17.57
C LEU A 454 7.13 -33.72 16.86
N LYS A 455 7.56 -33.92 15.62
CA LYS A 455 8.15 -32.86 14.81
C LYS A 455 7.20 -32.45 13.68
N SER A 456 7.20 -31.17 13.38
CA SER A 456 6.58 -30.58 12.20
C SER A 456 7.40 -30.86 10.94
N SER A 457 7.02 -30.27 9.81
CA SER A 457 7.83 -30.29 8.58
C SER A 457 9.16 -29.54 8.79
N GLU A 458 10.15 -29.83 7.94
CA GLU A 458 11.47 -29.18 8.00
C GLU A 458 11.36 -27.66 7.89
N PHE A 459 10.50 -27.16 7.00
CA PHE A 459 10.27 -25.72 6.84
C PHE A 459 9.72 -25.10 8.14
N ILE A 460 8.66 -25.66 8.72
CA ILE A 460 8.02 -25.11 9.93
C ILE A 460 8.97 -25.20 11.13
N GLU A 461 9.72 -26.29 11.31
CA GLU A 461 10.73 -26.39 12.37
C GLU A 461 11.81 -25.30 12.24
N SER A 462 12.29 -25.04 11.01
CA SER A 462 13.27 -23.99 10.74
C SER A 462 12.69 -22.60 11.01
N PHE A 463 11.47 -22.33 10.52
CA PHE A 463 10.76 -21.07 10.73
C PHE A 463 10.54 -20.79 12.22
N LEU A 464 10.04 -21.79 12.97
CA LEU A 464 9.81 -21.67 14.41
C LEU A 464 11.10 -21.52 15.20
N LYS A 465 12.18 -22.16 14.77
CA LYS A 465 13.50 -21.97 15.39
C LYS A 465 13.94 -20.50 15.30
N SER A 466 13.88 -19.90 14.11
CA SER A 466 14.21 -18.47 13.94
C SER A 466 13.25 -17.57 14.71
N TYR A 467 11.96 -17.87 14.72
CA TYR A 467 10.99 -17.12 15.52
C TYR A 467 11.27 -17.16 17.02
N ARG A 468 11.74 -18.31 17.54
CA ARG A 468 12.06 -18.48 18.98
C ARG A 468 13.32 -17.75 19.43
N GLU A 469 14.17 -17.29 18.53
CA GLU A 469 15.27 -16.38 18.83
C GLU A 469 14.75 -14.99 19.24
N GLU A 470 13.59 -14.57 18.69
CA GLU A 470 12.97 -13.27 18.96
C GLU A 470 11.86 -13.33 20.03
N VAL A 471 11.09 -14.42 20.06
CA VAL A 471 9.93 -14.57 20.95
C VAL A 471 9.98 -15.91 21.65
N SER A 472 10.36 -15.91 22.93
CA SER A 472 10.47 -17.13 23.75
C SER A 472 9.09 -17.71 24.13
N LEU A 473 9.07 -19.00 24.51
CA LEU A 473 7.87 -19.65 25.06
C LEU A 473 7.36 -18.92 26.31
N VAL A 474 6.04 -18.85 26.47
CA VAL A 474 5.37 -18.31 27.66
C VAL A 474 5.21 -19.44 28.66
N LYS A 475 6.10 -19.53 29.64
CA LYS A 475 6.06 -20.52 30.76
C LYS A 475 5.33 -19.93 31.96
N GLU A 476 5.48 -18.64 32.20
CA GLU A 476 4.85 -17.86 33.26
C GLU A 476 4.35 -16.53 32.69
N ASP A 477 3.36 -15.92 33.32
CA ASP A 477 2.80 -14.64 32.90
C ASP A 477 3.88 -13.56 32.86
N ARG A 478 3.91 -12.79 31.78
CA ARG A 478 4.82 -11.65 31.56
C ARG A 478 4.10 -10.56 30.74
N ILE A 479 4.77 -9.43 30.47
CA ILE A 479 4.22 -8.36 29.64
C ILE A 479 4.25 -8.79 28.17
N LEU A 480 3.09 -9.28 27.65
CA LEU A 480 2.96 -9.85 26.32
C LEU A 480 2.91 -8.80 25.20
N HIS A 481 2.82 -7.51 25.54
CA HIS A 481 2.92 -6.43 24.56
C HIS A 481 4.21 -6.53 23.73
N TYR A 482 5.34 -6.75 24.39
CA TYR A 482 6.63 -6.88 23.71
C TYR A 482 6.71 -8.12 22.82
N ASP A 483 6.09 -9.22 23.22
CA ASP A 483 6.05 -10.43 22.40
C ASP A 483 5.23 -10.23 21.12
N ILE A 484 4.14 -9.47 21.19
CA ILE A 484 3.32 -9.11 20.02
C ILE A 484 4.13 -8.21 19.07
N GLU A 485 4.76 -7.15 19.59
CA GLU A 485 5.55 -6.22 18.77
C GLU A 485 6.77 -6.93 18.13
N ASN A 486 7.46 -7.80 18.87
CA ASN A 486 8.55 -8.61 18.34
C ASN A 486 8.06 -9.60 17.27
N SER A 487 6.84 -10.16 17.42
CA SER A 487 6.24 -11.02 16.40
C SER A 487 5.93 -10.26 15.11
N VAL A 488 5.43 -9.02 15.22
CA VAL A 488 5.21 -8.13 14.07
C VAL A 488 6.56 -7.80 13.41
N ALA A 489 7.57 -7.44 14.19
CA ALA A 489 8.92 -7.13 13.69
C ALA A 489 9.55 -8.33 12.98
N PHE A 490 9.42 -9.54 13.55
CA PHE A 490 9.89 -10.78 12.93
C PHE A 490 9.23 -11.01 11.57
N LEU A 491 7.89 -10.92 11.47
CA LEU A 491 7.18 -11.08 10.19
C LEU A 491 7.58 -10.02 9.17
N ASN A 492 7.80 -8.78 9.61
CA ASN A 492 8.23 -7.70 8.72
C ASN A 492 9.67 -7.90 8.20
N SER A 493 10.58 -8.44 9.01
CA SER A 493 11.98 -8.68 8.62
C SER A 493 12.20 -9.96 7.83
N PHE A 494 11.34 -10.97 8.01
CA PHE A 494 11.50 -12.28 7.36
C PHE A 494 11.35 -12.14 5.84
N MET A 495 12.35 -12.60 5.09
CA MET A 495 12.36 -12.55 3.63
C MET A 495 11.46 -13.63 3.05
N VAL A 496 10.57 -13.24 2.16
CA VAL A 496 9.69 -14.14 1.40
C VAL A 496 9.91 -13.88 -0.08
N GLU A 497 10.21 -14.92 -0.83
CA GLU A 497 10.15 -14.85 -2.29
C GLU A 497 8.67 -14.91 -2.68
N LEU A 498 8.14 -13.79 -3.18
CA LEU A 498 6.77 -13.72 -3.66
C LEU A 498 6.71 -14.36 -5.05
N GLU A 499 5.94 -15.44 -5.18
CA GLU A 499 5.65 -16.03 -6.48
C GLU A 499 4.70 -15.12 -7.28
N ASP A 500 4.93 -15.03 -8.61
CA ASP A 500 4.13 -14.23 -9.57
C ASP A 500 2.67 -14.73 -9.74
#